data_262fc17e3ba91535dba81cddeea4e1b8
#
_entry.id   262fc17e3ba91535dba81cddeea4e1b8
#
_cell.length_a   1.000
_cell.length_b   1.000
_cell.length_c   1.000
_cell.angle_alpha   90.00
_cell.angle_beta   90.00
_cell.angle_gamma   90.00
#
_symmetry.space_group_name_H-M   'P 1'
#
loop_
_entity.id
_entity.type
_entity.pdbx_description
1 polymer ?
#
loop_
_entity_poly.entity_id
_entity_poly.type
_entity_poly.pdbx_seq_one_letter_code
_entity_poly.pdbx_strand_id
1 'polypeptide(L)'
;MKNINIAIDGPAGAGKSTIAKMVSAKLGYIYVDTGALYRTIALYITENNIPDEKIEAALPNADVSLRFIDGTQRVFLGDRDVSGLIRTPEISMAASHTSAIPAVRAYLFGTQQKIAAENNVIMDGRDIGTVVLPNADVKIFLTASAEERANRRYKELAEKPDCPTYQEILDDIIKRDYQDMHRETAPLKQAEDAVLVDTTHLNLEESAEAIVKVINDKIGRAE
;
A
#
# COMPACT_ATOMS: atom_id res chain seq x y z
N MET A 1 -3.81 22.77 -14.77
CA MET A 1 -2.83 22.69 -13.66
C MET A 1 -2.27 21.28 -13.64
N LYS A 2 -1.01 21.08 -13.26
CA LYS A 2 -0.43 19.74 -13.07
C LYS A 2 -1.08 19.09 -11.86
N ASN A 3 -1.43 17.81 -11.94
CA ASN A 3 -1.90 17.04 -10.78
C ASN A 3 -0.76 16.83 -9.78
N ILE A 4 -1.09 16.90 -8.48
CA ILE A 4 -0.15 16.70 -7.39
C ILE A 4 -0.17 15.23 -7.00
N ASN A 5 0.99 14.60 -6.99
CA ASN A 5 1.18 13.20 -6.66
C ASN A 5 2.03 13.06 -5.40
N ILE A 6 1.50 12.37 -4.40
CA ILE A 6 2.16 12.11 -3.13
C ILE A 6 2.36 10.60 -2.99
N ALA A 7 3.61 10.18 -2.84
CA ALA A 7 3.99 8.80 -2.59
C ALA A 7 4.25 8.57 -1.11
N ILE A 8 3.63 7.54 -0.51
CA ILE A 8 3.88 7.12 0.87
C ILE A 8 4.33 5.66 0.85
N ASP A 9 5.63 5.43 0.99
CA ASP A 9 6.21 4.10 1.09
C ASP A 9 6.57 3.74 2.54
N GLY A 10 6.80 2.46 2.79
CA GLY A 10 7.23 1.99 4.10
C GLY A 10 6.76 0.57 4.42
N PRO A 11 7.23 -0.03 5.53
CA PRO A 11 6.99 -1.42 5.88
C PRO A 11 5.52 -1.73 6.20
N ALA A 12 5.19 -3.02 6.28
CA ALA A 12 3.85 -3.47 6.66
C ALA A 12 3.53 -3.04 8.10
N GLY A 13 2.27 -2.67 8.37
CA GLY A 13 1.83 -2.28 9.72
C GLY A 13 2.28 -0.88 10.18
N ALA A 14 3.01 -0.10 9.37
CA ALA A 14 3.44 1.26 9.72
C ALA A 14 2.30 2.31 9.78
N GLY A 15 1.05 1.92 9.51
CA GLY A 15 -0.09 2.84 9.55
C GLY A 15 -0.35 3.62 8.26
N LYS A 16 0.43 3.35 7.19
CA LYS A 16 0.35 4.09 5.91
C LYS A 16 -1.07 4.29 5.40
N SER A 17 -1.83 3.21 5.26
CA SER A 17 -3.17 3.26 4.67
C SER A 17 -4.16 4.07 5.51
N THR A 18 -4.06 3.99 6.84
CA THR A 18 -4.92 4.75 7.76
C THR A 18 -4.59 6.24 7.68
N ILE A 19 -3.31 6.56 7.79
CA ILE A 19 -2.83 7.96 7.74
C ILE A 19 -3.08 8.55 6.35
N ALA A 20 -2.78 7.83 5.27
CA ALA A 20 -3.01 8.30 3.91
C ALA A 20 -4.49 8.60 3.64
N LYS A 21 -5.43 7.80 4.15
CA LYS A 21 -6.89 8.09 4.07
C LYS A 21 -7.26 9.37 4.81
N MET A 22 -6.77 9.56 6.03
CA MET A 22 -7.05 10.77 6.81
C MET A 22 -6.52 12.02 6.12
N VAL A 23 -5.28 11.95 5.65
CA VAL A 23 -4.62 13.08 4.97
C VAL A 23 -5.28 13.37 3.61
N SER A 24 -5.64 12.36 2.83
CA SER A 24 -6.32 12.55 1.54
C SER A 24 -7.70 13.20 1.72
N ALA A 25 -8.47 12.80 2.74
CA ALA A 25 -9.74 13.43 3.07
C ALA A 25 -9.56 14.91 3.47
N LYS A 26 -8.52 15.21 4.27
CA LYS A 26 -8.20 16.59 4.70
C LYS A 26 -7.78 17.49 3.54
N LEU A 27 -7.03 16.94 2.56
CA LEU A 27 -6.52 17.71 1.42
C LEU A 27 -7.45 17.69 0.19
N GLY A 28 -8.50 16.88 0.18
CA GLY A 28 -9.38 16.68 -0.97
C GLY A 28 -8.70 15.89 -2.11
N TYR A 29 -7.76 14.99 -1.79
CA TYR A 29 -7.06 14.16 -2.75
C TYR A 29 -7.65 12.76 -2.79
N ILE A 30 -7.44 12.05 -3.89
CA ILE A 30 -7.82 10.65 -4.01
C ILE A 30 -6.79 9.78 -3.28
N TYR A 31 -7.25 8.94 -2.36
CA TYR A 31 -6.41 7.92 -1.75
C TYR A 31 -6.36 6.67 -2.62
N VAL A 32 -5.15 6.13 -2.86
CA VAL A 32 -4.92 4.91 -3.65
C VAL A 32 -4.13 3.88 -2.82
N ASP A 33 -4.83 2.82 -2.38
CA ASP A 33 -4.24 1.61 -1.78
C ASP A 33 -3.73 0.69 -2.89
N THR A 34 -2.44 0.77 -3.24
CA THR A 34 -1.88 -0.11 -4.26
C THR A 34 -1.79 -1.57 -3.79
N GLY A 35 -1.64 -1.79 -2.49
CA GLY A 35 -1.69 -3.13 -1.92
C GLY A 35 -3.03 -3.83 -2.18
N ALA A 36 -4.13 -3.08 -2.32
CA ALA A 36 -5.41 -3.66 -2.71
C ALA A 36 -5.38 -4.23 -4.13
N LEU A 37 -4.70 -3.58 -5.08
CA LEU A 37 -4.52 -4.10 -6.44
C LEU A 37 -3.75 -5.43 -6.45
N TYR A 38 -2.63 -5.50 -5.73
CA TYR A 38 -1.85 -6.74 -5.61
C TYR A 38 -2.66 -7.86 -4.95
N ARG A 39 -3.43 -7.54 -3.91
CA ARG A 39 -4.32 -8.51 -3.26
C ARG A 39 -5.46 -8.96 -4.18
N THR A 40 -5.92 -8.11 -5.09
CA THR A 40 -6.92 -8.49 -6.09
C THR A 40 -6.36 -9.48 -7.09
N ILE A 41 -5.12 -9.27 -7.57
CA ILE A 41 -4.43 -10.27 -8.41
C ILE A 41 -4.22 -11.58 -7.63
N ALA A 42 -3.80 -11.51 -6.38
CA ALA A 42 -3.62 -12.70 -5.55
C ALA A 42 -4.94 -13.48 -5.38
N LEU A 43 -6.05 -12.79 -5.15
CA LEU A 43 -7.38 -13.41 -5.09
C LEU A 43 -7.72 -14.12 -6.41
N TYR A 44 -7.51 -13.44 -7.55
CA TYR A 44 -7.75 -14.03 -8.87
C TYR A 44 -6.93 -15.31 -9.10
N ILE A 45 -5.65 -15.28 -8.74
CA ILE A 45 -4.74 -16.43 -8.86
C ILE A 45 -5.20 -17.57 -7.96
N THR A 46 -5.54 -17.27 -6.70
CA THR A 46 -5.98 -18.27 -5.72
C THR A 46 -7.31 -18.92 -6.11
N GLU A 47 -8.32 -18.12 -6.46
CA GLU A 47 -9.66 -18.63 -6.84
C GLU A 47 -9.62 -19.51 -8.10
N ASN A 48 -8.69 -19.24 -9.01
CA ASN A 48 -8.55 -20.00 -10.27
C ASN A 48 -7.46 -21.08 -10.20
N ASN A 49 -6.83 -21.30 -9.05
CA ASN A 49 -5.73 -22.26 -8.84
C ASN A 49 -4.62 -22.13 -9.90
N ILE A 50 -4.21 -20.90 -10.21
CA ILE A 50 -3.21 -20.62 -11.26
C ILE A 50 -1.81 -20.86 -10.69
N PRO A 51 -1.03 -21.81 -11.23
CA PRO A 51 0.34 -22.05 -10.80
C PRO A 51 1.26 -20.93 -11.30
N ASP A 52 2.37 -20.71 -10.58
CA ASP A 52 3.28 -19.58 -10.80
C ASP A 52 3.75 -19.43 -12.24
N GLU A 53 4.07 -20.52 -12.91
CA GLU A 53 4.53 -20.54 -14.31
C GLU A 53 3.45 -20.13 -15.34
N LYS A 54 2.18 -20.06 -14.93
CA LYS A 54 1.05 -19.65 -15.79
C LYS A 54 0.51 -18.26 -15.43
N ILE A 55 1.01 -17.63 -14.39
CA ILE A 55 0.51 -16.33 -13.93
C ILE A 55 0.57 -15.29 -15.03
N GLU A 56 1.71 -15.11 -15.68
CA GLU A 56 1.90 -14.11 -16.74
C GLU A 56 0.85 -14.25 -17.87
N ALA A 57 0.64 -15.47 -18.33
CA ALA A 57 -0.34 -15.76 -19.39
C ALA A 57 -1.80 -15.52 -18.94
N ALA A 58 -2.08 -15.61 -17.64
CA ALA A 58 -3.41 -15.45 -17.08
C ALA A 58 -3.79 -13.99 -16.78
N LEU A 59 -2.80 -13.11 -16.55
CA LEU A 59 -3.02 -11.71 -16.15
C LEU A 59 -3.97 -10.92 -17.06
N PRO A 60 -3.92 -11.04 -18.39
CA PRO A 60 -4.85 -10.31 -19.27
C PRO A 60 -6.33 -10.62 -19.00
N ASN A 61 -6.64 -11.78 -18.43
CA ASN A 61 -8.00 -12.19 -18.10
C ASN A 61 -8.44 -11.78 -16.68
N ALA A 62 -7.55 -11.21 -15.86
CA ALA A 62 -7.86 -10.83 -14.50
C ALA A 62 -8.82 -9.62 -14.42
N ASP A 63 -8.82 -8.74 -15.44
CA ASP A 63 -9.68 -7.55 -15.54
C ASP A 63 -9.79 -6.78 -14.20
N VAL A 64 -8.63 -6.39 -13.68
CA VAL A 64 -8.54 -5.65 -12.39
C VAL A 64 -8.80 -4.18 -12.62
N SER A 65 -9.76 -3.61 -11.89
CA SER A 65 -10.06 -2.19 -11.95
C SER A 65 -10.27 -1.57 -10.57
N LEU A 66 -10.03 -0.25 -10.50
CA LEU A 66 -10.37 0.59 -9.36
C LEU A 66 -11.53 1.50 -9.72
N ARG A 67 -12.51 1.60 -8.81
CA ARG A 67 -13.61 2.57 -8.90
C ARG A 67 -13.68 3.34 -7.59
N PHE A 68 -13.99 4.62 -7.68
CA PHE A 68 -14.22 5.46 -6.49
C PHE A 68 -15.72 5.65 -6.34
N ILE A 69 -16.29 5.04 -5.30
CA ILE A 69 -17.74 5.07 -5.01
C ILE A 69 -17.88 5.77 -3.66
N ASP A 70 -18.63 6.86 -3.63
CA ASP A 70 -18.82 7.71 -2.44
C ASP A 70 -17.50 8.12 -1.77
N GLY A 71 -16.50 8.49 -2.59
CA GLY A 71 -15.17 8.88 -2.13
C GLY A 71 -14.30 7.74 -1.60
N THR A 72 -14.79 6.49 -1.67
CA THR A 72 -14.08 5.30 -1.20
C THR A 72 -13.57 4.47 -2.37
N GLN A 73 -12.30 4.09 -2.31
CA GLN A 73 -11.73 3.15 -3.26
C GLN A 73 -12.37 1.77 -3.13
N ARG A 74 -12.84 1.22 -4.24
CA ARG A 74 -13.29 -0.15 -4.41
C ARG A 74 -12.44 -0.85 -5.47
N VAL A 75 -12.18 -2.13 -5.29
CA VAL A 75 -11.45 -2.96 -6.26
C VAL A 75 -12.35 -4.02 -6.84
N PHE A 76 -12.20 -4.23 -8.15
CA PHE A 76 -13.06 -5.12 -8.92
C PHE A 76 -12.25 -6.15 -9.70
N LEU A 77 -12.80 -7.35 -9.83
CA LEU A 77 -12.45 -8.34 -10.84
C LEU A 77 -13.60 -8.40 -11.83
N GLY A 78 -13.40 -7.88 -13.02
CA GLY A 78 -14.51 -7.59 -13.94
C GLY A 78 -15.52 -6.66 -13.30
N ASP A 79 -16.78 -7.12 -13.19
CA ASP A 79 -17.85 -6.37 -12.51
C ASP A 79 -18.05 -6.74 -11.03
N ARG A 80 -17.30 -7.71 -10.52
CA ARG A 80 -17.41 -8.16 -9.12
C ARG A 80 -16.60 -7.27 -8.18
N ASP A 81 -17.27 -6.59 -7.22
CA ASP A 81 -16.59 -5.91 -6.11
C ASP A 81 -15.95 -6.94 -5.18
N VAL A 82 -14.63 -6.93 -5.08
CA VAL A 82 -13.85 -7.84 -4.23
C VAL A 82 -13.22 -7.16 -3.03
N SER A 83 -13.56 -5.90 -2.77
CA SER A 83 -12.94 -5.08 -1.70
C SER A 83 -13.02 -5.72 -0.31
N GLY A 84 -14.08 -6.47 -0.03
CA GLY A 84 -14.28 -7.21 1.23
C GLY A 84 -13.51 -8.53 1.29
N LEU A 85 -13.17 -9.12 0.14
CA LEU A 85 -12.59 -10.46 0.04
C LEU A 85 -11.05 -10.45 0.13
N ILE A 86 -10.42 -9.35 -0.26
CA ILE A 86 -8.96 -9.24 -0.40
C ILE A 86 -8.20 -8.98 0.92
N ARG A 87 -8.88 -8.92 2.08
CA ARG A 87 -8.27 -8.53 3.36
C ARG A 87 -8.06 -9.70 4.33
N THR A 88 -8.09 -10.93 3.83
CA THR A 88 -7.78 -12.11 4.62
C THR A 88 -6.28 -12.31 4.79
N PRO A 89 -5.82 -13.00 5.85
CA PRO A 89 -4.41 -13.36 6.01
C PRO A 89 -3.87 -14.17 4.81
N GLU A 90 -4.65 -15.12 4.31
CA GLU A 90 -4.31 -15.97 3.16
C GLU A 90 -4.01 -15.12 1.91
N ILE A 91 -4.95 -14.23 1.53
CA ILE A 91 -4.77 -13.36 0.36
C ILE A 91 -3.63 -12.36 0.58
N SER A 92 -3.40 -11.93 1.82
CA SER A 92 -2.27 -11.05 2.14
C SER A 92 -0.91 -11.74 1.98
N MET A 93 -0.81 -13.03 2.31
CA MET A 93 0.40 -13.84 2.07
C MET A 93 0.58 -14.11 0.57
N ALA A 94 -0.47 -14.53 -0.13
CA ALA A 94 -0.44 -14.74 -1.57
C ALA A 94 -0.04 -13.44 -2.32
N ALA A 95 -0.52 -12.28 -1.89
CA ALA A 95 -0.14 -10.99 -2.47
C ALA A 95 1.34 -10.65 -2.23
N SER A 96 1.90 -11.00 -1.07
CA SER A 96 3.33 -10.82 -0.81
C SER A 96 4.18 -11.64 -1.77
N HIS A 97 3.80 -12.91 -2.02
CA HIS A 97 4.45 -13.77 -2.99
C HIS A 97 4.30 -13.25 -4.42
N THR A 98 3.07 -13.03 -4.89
CA THR A 98 2.79 -12.65 -6.27
C THR A 98 3.28 -11.25 -6.63
N SER A 99 3.40 -10.34 -5.65
CA SER A 99 3.96 -8.98 -5.87
C SER A 99 5.45 -8.97 -6.22
N ALA A 100 6.17 -10.07 -5.98
CA ALA A 100 7.56 -10.24 -6.40
C ALA A 100 7.68 -10.64 -7.89
N ILE A 101 6.59 -11.10 -8.52
CA ILE A 101 6.57 -11.55 -9.92
C ILE A 101 6.58 -10.33 -10.85
N PRO A 102 7.60 -10.18 -11.74
CA PRO A 102 7.73 -9.01 -12.60
C PRO A 102 6.50 -8.75 -13.48
N ALA A 103 5.89 -9.81 -14.03
CA ALA A 103 4.70 -9.70 -14.88
C ALA A 103 3.49 -9.11 -14.14
N VAL A 104 3.27 -9.47 -12.86
CA VAL A 104 2.20 -8.89 -12.02
C VAL A 104 2.42 -7.41 -11.82
N ARG A 105 3.66 -7.01 -11.58
CA ARG A 105 4.02 -5.60 -11.42
C ARG A 105 3.80 -4.80 -12.70
N ALA A 106 4.28 -5.33 -13.83
CA ALA A 106 4.09 -4.71 -15.15
C ALA A 106 2.60 -4.52 -15.48
N TYR A 107 1.77 -5.52 -15.19
CA TYR A 107 0.33 -5.47 -15.40
C TYR A 107 -0.34 -4.34 -14.61
N LEU A 108 0.01 -4.17 -13.32
CA LEU A 108 -0.60 -3.16 -12.46
C LEU A 108 0.01 -1.75 -12.64
N PHE A 109 1.23 -1.65 -13.17
CA PHE A 109 1.97 -0.40 -13.29
C PHE A 109 1.21 0.67 -14.08
N GLY A 110 0.70 0.31 -15.26
CA GLY A 110 -0.04 1.24 -16.11
C GLY A 110 -1.30 1.80 -15.45
N THR A 111 -2.03 0.97 -14.70
CA THR A 111 -3.22 1.39 -13.96
C THR A 111 -2.86 2.41 -12.88
N GLN A 112 -1.80 2.18 -12.12
CA GLN A 112 -1.34 3.09 -11.07
C GLN A 112 -0.92 4.44 -11.65
N GLN A 113 -0.12 4.45 -12.71
CA GLN A 113 0.32 5.68 -13.37
C GLN A 113 -0.84 6.47 -13.98
N LYS A 114 -1.80 5.79 -14.63
CA LYS A 114 -2.99 6.44 -15.19
C LYS A 114 -3.78 7.18 -14.12
N ILE A 115 -4.05 6.54 -12.98
CA ILE A 115 -4.78 7.17 -11.87
C ILE A 115 -4.06 8.44 -11.40
N ALA A 116 -2.74 8.39 -11.24
CA ALA A 116 -1.93 9.52 -10.81
C ALA A 116 -1.84 10.65 -11.86
N ALA A 117 -1.89 10.30 -13.15
CA ALA A 117 -1.89 11.29 -14.22
C ALA A 117 -3.22 12.09 -14.31
N GLU A 118 -4.32 11.44 -13.95
CA GLU A 118 -5.66 12.02 -14.08
C GLU A 118 -6.14 12.76 -12.81
N ASN A 119 -5.49 12.55 -11.64
CA ASN A 119 -5.99 13.03 -10.36
C ASN A 119 -4.86 13.55 -9.45
N ASN A 120 -5.25 14.39 -8.46
CA ASN A 120 -4.39 14.60 -7.29
C ASN A 120 -4.49 13.37 -6.39
N VAL A 121 -3.38 12.69 -6.11
CA VAL A 121 -3.41 11.41 -5.37
C VAL A 121 -2.47 11.39 -4.18
N ILE A 122 -2.87 10.64 -3.17
CA ILE A 122 -1.97 10.07 -2.16
C ILE A 122 -1.97 8.56 -2.38
N MET A 123 -0.85 8.03 -2.83
CA MET A 123 -0.69 6.62 -3.16
C MET A 123 0.25 5.96 -2.15
N ASP A 124 -0.22 4.89 -1.49
CA ASP A 124 0.62 4.15 -0.55
C ASP A 124 1.05 2.79 -1.09
N GLY A 125 2.28 2.40 -0.74
CA GLY A 125 2.85 1.13 -1.19
C GLY A 125 4.19 0.77 -0.54
N ARG A 126 5.11 0.24 -1.36
CA ARG A 126 6.47 -0.15 -0.99
C ARG A 126 7.54 0.50 -1.88
N ASP A 127 7.16 0.87 -3.08
CA ASP A 127 8.04 1.33 -4.14
C ASP A 127 7.37 2.42 -5.00
N ILE A 128 6.43 3.15 -4.40
CA ILE A 128 5.69 4.19 -5.12
C ILE A 128 6.65 5.31 -5.51
N GLY A 129 7.41 5.84 -4.56
CA GLY A 129 8.35 6.93 -4.81
C GLY A 129 9.63 6.53 -5.53
N THR A 130 9.94 5.22 -5.61
CA THR A 130 11.15 4.73 -6.29
C THR A 130 10.88 4.20 -7.69
N VAL A 131 9.70 3.60 -7.94
CA VAL A 131 9.39 2.90 -9.20
C VAL A 131 8.11 3.42 -9.85
N VAL A 132 6.98 3.48 -9.12
CA VAL A 132 5.68 3.79 -9.73
C VAL A 132 5.57 5.27 -10.08
N LEU A 133 5.92 6.15 -9.15
CA LEU A 133 5.88 7.62 -9.28
C LEU A 133 7.24 8.22 -8.92
N PRO A 134 8.31 7.94 -9.69
CA PRO A 134 9.66 8.42 -9.38
C PRO A 134 9.79 9.95 -9.41
N ASN A 135 8.82 10.62 -10.03
CA ASN A 135 8.72 12.08 -10.10
C ASN A 135 7.54 12.63 -9.28
N ALA A 136 7.08 11.91 -8.23
CA ALA A 136 6.06 12.42 -7.33
C ALA A 136 6.47 13.76 -6.72
N ASP A 137 5.51 14.68 -6.55
CA ASP A 137 5.77 16.02 -6.01
C ASP A 137 6.19 15.96 -4.53
N VAL A 138 5.70 14.94 -3.80
CA VAL A 138 6.13 14.65 -2.41
C VAL A 138 6.35 13.16 -2.27
N LYS A 139 7.47 12.78 -1.67
CA LYS A 139 7.77 11.39 -1.31
C LYS A 139 8.02 11.29 0.18
N ILE A 140 7.35 10.34 0.82
CA ILE A 140 7.42 10.08 2.25
C ILE A 140 7.74 8.61 2.46
N PHE A 141 8.72 8.34 3.32
CA PHE A 141 8.96 7.00 3.83
C PHE A 141 8.46 6.94 5.26
N LEU A 142 7.28 6.32 5.45
CA LEU A 142 6.64 6.19 6.74
C LEU A 142 7.08 4.90 7.42
N THR A 143 7.64 5.00 8.61
CA THR A 143 8.10 3.86 9.39
C THR A 143 7.62 3.88 10.84
N ALA A 144 7.75 2.76 11.50
CA ALA A 144 7.70 2.58 12.95
C ALA A 144 8.50 1.32 13.29
N SER A 145 8.96 1.17 14.53
CA SER A 145 9.69 -0.03 14.96
C SER A 145 8.85 -1.31 14.76
N ALA A 146 9.50 -2.45 14.58
CA ALA A 146 8.78 -3.73 14.37
C ALA A 146 7.90 -4.06 15.58
N GLU A 147 8.39 -3.76 16.78
CA GLU A 147 7.69 -3.96 18.04
C GLU A 147 6.43 -3.10 18.14
N GLU A 148 6.51 -1.82 17.76
CA GLU A 148 5.35 -0.93 17.79
C GLU A 148 4.30 -1.36 16.75
N ARG A 149 4.73 -1.78 15.55
CA ARG A 149 3.84 -2.31 14.53
C ARG A 149 3.17 -3.62 14.97
N ALA A 150 3.91 -4.49 15.65
CA ALA A 150 3.37 -5.71 16.25
C ALA A 150 2.35 -5.39 17.36
N ASN A 151 2.64 -4.40 18.19
CA ASN A 151 1.74 -3.94 19.25
C ASN A 151 0.43 -3.38 18.68
N ARG A 152 0.50 -2.53 17.66
CA ARG A 152 -0.69 -2.02 16.95
C ARG A 152 -1.52 -3.17 16.38
N ARG A 153 -0.87 -4.11 15.69
CA ARG A 153 -1.53 -5.25 15.08
C ARG A 153 -2.13 -6.20 16.09
N TYR A 154 -1.45 -6.45 17.20
CA TYR A 154 -1.97 -7.27 18.30
C TYR A 154 -3.25 -6.65 18.89
N LYS A 155 -3.26 -5.33 19.15
CA LYS A 155 -4.46 -4.63 19.63
C LYS A 155 -5.64 -4.72 18.67
N GLU A 156 -5.41 -4.66 17.36
CA GLU A 156 -6.46 -4.80 16.33
C GLU A 156 -7.07 -6.23 16.29
N LEU A 157 -6.30 -7.23 16.71
CA LEU A 157 -6.69 -8.64 16.64
C LEU A 157 -7.16 -9.21 17.98
N ALA A 158 -6.86 -8.55 19.09
CA ALA A 158 -7.04 -9.06 20.45
C ALA A 158 -8.47 -9.53 20.78
N GLU A 159 -9.48 -8.93 20.12
CA GLU A 159 -10.89 -9.29 20.33
C GLU A 159 -11.37 -10.45 19.43
N LYS A 160 -10.53 -10.96 18.53
CA LYS A 160 -10.88 -12.05 17.61
C LYS A 160 -10.64 -13.43 18.28
N PRO A 161 -11.48 -14.44 18.02
CA PRO A 161 -11.37 -15.76 18.64
C PRO A 161 -10.01 -16.43 18.44
N ASP A 162 -9.40 -16.25 17.25
CA ASP A 162 -8.14 -16.89 16.86
C ASP A 162 -7.01 -15.85 16.77
N CYS A 163 -6.91 -14.96 17.77
CA CYS A 163 -5.84 -13.95 17.80
C CYS A 163 -4.48 -14.64 17.98
N PRO A 164 -3.54 -14.42 17.04
CA PRO A 164 -2.17 -14.89 17.20
C PRO A 164 -1.49 -14.24 18.42
N THR A 165 -0.49 -14.89 18.97
CA THR A 165 0.33 -14.29 20.04
C THR A 165 1.08 -13.07 19.53
N TYR A 166 1.45 -12.19 20.43
CA TYR A 166 2.29 -11.03 20.08
C TYR A 166 3.59 -11.44 19.38
N GLN A 167 4.23 -12.54 19.83
CA GLN A 167 5.48 -13.02 19.25
C GLN A 167 5.29 -13.51 17.82
N GLU A 168 4.23 -14.25 17.53
CA GLU A 168 3.91 -14.70 16.17
C GLU A 168 3.69 -13.50 15.23
N ILE A 169 2.99 -12.47 15.69
CA ILE A 169 2.79 -11.24 14.92
C ILE A 169 4.10 -10.50 14.67
N LEU A 170 4.97 -10.41 15.66
CA LEU A 170 6.28 -9.77 15.54
C LEU A 170 7.17 -10.52 14.54
N ASP A 171 7.22 -11.84 14.65
CA ASP A 171 8.02 -12.68 13.75
C ASP A 171 7.54 -12.58 12.30
N ASP A 172 6.22 -12.56 12.09
CA ASP A 172 5.62 -12.35 10.77
C ASP A 172 5.95 -10.97 10.19
N ILE A 173 5.95 -9.92 11.01
CA ILE A 173 6.33 -8.57 10.60
C ILE A 173 7.79 -8.52 10.18
N ILE A 174 8.70 -9.07 10.99
CA ILE A 174 10.14 -9.10 10.69
C ILE A 174 10.41 -9.90 9.40
N LYS A 175 9.78 -11.06 9.26
CA LYS A 175 9.90 -11.90 8.06
C LYS A 175 9.43 -11.18 6.82
N ARG A 176 8.29 -10.49 6.90
CA ARG A 176 7.72 -9.75 5.77
C ARG A 176 8.56 -8.55 5.39
N ASP A 177 9.08 -7.80 6.36
CA ASP A 177 9.99 -6.69 6.10
C ASP A 177 11.26 -7.17 5.39
N TYR A 178 11.83 -8.29 5.85
CA TYR A 178 12.96 -8.89 5.19
C TYR A 178 12.65 -9.25 3.73
N GLN A 179 11.51 -9.88 3.46
CA GLN A 179 11.07 -10.22 2.10
C GLN A 179 10.86 -8.96 1.24
N ASP A 180 10.17 -7.95 1.76
CA ASP A 180 9.90 -6.70 1.03
C ASP A 180 11.22 -5.96 0.69
N MET A 181 12.22 -5.97 1.60
CA MET A 181 13.50 -5.29 1.41
C MET A 181 14.47 -6.05 0.49
N HIS A 182 14.38 -7.38 0.42
CA HIS A 182 15.36 -8.21 -0.29
C HIS A 182 14.82 -8.84 -1.58
N ARG A 183 13.58 -8.53 -1.98
CA ARG A 183 13.08 -8.99 -3.27
C ARG A 183 13.88 -8.36 -4.41
N GLU A 184 14.14 -9.13 -5.48
CA GLU A 184 14.93 -8.68 -6.63
C GLU A 184 14.27 -7.52 -7.38
N THR A 185 12.93 -7.56 -7.49
CA THR A 185 12.16 -6.56 -8.25
C THR A 185 11.54 -5.54 -7.31
N ALA A 186 11.88 -4.26 -7.49
CA ALA A 186 11.32 -3.12 -6.76
C ALA A 186 11.32 -3.31 -5.23
N PRO A 187 12.48 -3.53 -4.59
CA PRO A 187 12.57 -3.72 -3.14
C PRO A 187 12.02 -2.51 -2.39
N LEU A 188 11.52 -2.76 -1.17
CA LEU A 188 11.19 -1.68 -0.25
C LEU A 188 12.45 -0.90 0.10
N LYS A 189 12.55 0.31 -0.42
CA LYS A 189 13.68 1.20 -0.22
C LYS A 189 13.18 2.63 -0.13
N GLN A 190 13.73 3.41 0.80
CA GLN A 190 13.50 4.85 0.84
C GLN A 190 14.07 5.51 -0.42
N ALA A 191 13.27 6.30 -1.13
CA ALA A 191 13.76 7.12 -2.23
C ALA A 191 14.71 8.21 -1.68
N GLU A 192 15.72 8.60 -2.47
CA GLU A 192 16.75 9.55 -2.03
C GLU A 192 16.17 10.92 -1.64
N ASP A 193 15.10 11.33 -2.28
CA ASP A 193 14.38 12.58 -2.04
C ASP A 193 13.16 12.43 -1.11
N ALA A 194 12.94 11.23 -0.56
CA ALA A 194 11.84 10.98 0.38
C ALA A 194 12.18 11.47 1.79
N VAL A 195 11.19 12.13 2.40
CA VAL A 195 11.25 12.50 3.82
C VAL A 195 10.92 11.28 4.68
N LEU A 196 11.83 10.93 5.59
CA LEU A 196 11.58 9.89 6.58
C LEU A 196 10.66 10.43 7.68
N VAL A 197 9.56 9.72 7.95
CA VAL A 197 8.66 10.00 9.07
C VAL A 197 8.55 8.75 9.93
N ASP A 198 9.15 8.80 11.10
CA ASP A 198 9.07 7.73 12.10
C ASP A 198 7.90 8.00 13.05
N THR A 199 6.95 7.09 13.08
CA THR A 199 5.73 7.19 13.91
C THR A 199 5.76 6.27 15.13
N THR A 200 6.93 5.75 15.52
CA THR A 200 7.08 4.80 16.64
C THR A 200 6.45 5.34 17.94
N HIS A 201 6.60 6.63 18.19
CA HIS A 201 6.12 7.28 19.41
C HIS A 201 4.97 8.26 19.18
N LEU A 202 4.37 8.25 17.99
CA LEU A 202 3.28 9.14 17.62
C LEU A 202 1.94 8.39 17.66
N ASN A 203 0.90 9.05 18.12
CA ASN A 203 -0.47 8.60 17.92
C ASN A 203 -0.91 8.84 16.46
N LEU A 204 -2.15 8.45 16.13
CA LEU A 204 -2.64 8.50 14.76
C LEU A 204 -2.81 9.96 14.26
N GLU A 205 -3.32 10.85 15.11
CA GLU A 205 -3.51 12.26 14.79
C GLU A 205 -2.15 12.96 14.59
N GLU A 206 -1.22 12.78 15.51
CA GLU A 206 0.14 13.33 15.41
C GLU A 206 0.87 12.83 14.16
N SER A 207 0.68 11.56 13.82
CA SER A 207 1.25 10.98 12.60
C SER A 207 0.66 11.62 11.34
N ALA A 208 -0.66 11.87 11.32
CA ALA A 208 -1.32 12.52 10.19
C ALA A 208 -0.89 13.98 10.06
N GLU A 209 -0.75 14.72 11.17
CA GLU A 209 -0.27 16.10 11.19
C GLU A 209 1.17 16.20 10.70
N ALA A 210 2.06 15.28 11.11
CA ALA A 210 3.43 15.23 10.62
C ALA A 210 3.48 15.04 9.09
N ILE A 211 2.63 14.18 8.54
CA ILE A 211 2.53 13.97 7.10
C ILE A 211 2.00 15.23 6.39
N VAL A 212 0.94 15.86 6.91
CA VAL A 212 0.39 17.10 6.34
C VAL A 212 1.42 18.21 6.32
N LYS A 213 2.19 18.35 7.39
CA LYS A 213 3.29 19.32 7.47
C LYS A 213 4.33 19.09 6.38
N VAL A 214 4.82 17.85 6.22
CA VAL A 214 5.77 17.51 5.14
C VAL A 214 5.21 17.84 3.77
N ILE A 215 3.92 17.54 3.53
CA ILE A 215 3.26 17.85 2.26
C ILE A 215 3.22 19.35 2.03
N ASN A 216 2.74 20.15 3.00
CA ASN A 216 2.63 21.59 2.87
C ASN A 216 3.98 22.26 2.64
N ASP A 217 5.02 21.84 3.37
CA ASP A 217 6.39 22.35 3.21
C ASP A 217 6.92 22.10 1.79
N LYS A 218 6.63 20.93 1.20
CA LYS A 218 7.11 20.54 -0.13
C LYS A 218 6.35 21.18 -1.28
N ILE A 219 5.02 21.36 -1.15
CA ILE A 219 4.20 21.94 -2.22
C ILE A 219 4.01 23.46 -2.07
N GLY A 220 4.62 24.08 -1.06
CA GLY A 220 4.57 25.53 -0.83
C GLY A 220 3.17 26.05 -0.40
N ARG A 221 2.35 25.23 0.27
CA ARG A 221 1.12 25.68 0.90
C ARG A 221 1.44 26.19 2.30
N ALA A 222 1.18 27.48 2.55
CA ALA A 222 1.14 28.00 3.92
C ALA A 222 -0.03 27.33 4.69
N GLU A 223 0.17 27.13 6.00
CA GLU A 223 -0.86 26.63 6.91
C GLU A 223 -2.05 27.57 6.98
#